data_58178b96950c138ac8607ebdd865ff4d
#
_entry.id   58178b96950c138ac8607ebdd865ff4d
#
_cell.length_a   1.000
_cell.length_b   1.000
_cell.length_c   1.000
_cell.angle_alpha   90.00
_cell.angle_beta   90.00
_cell.angle_gamma   90.00
#
_symmetry.space_group_name_H-M   'P 1'
#
loop_
_entity.id
_entity.type
_entity.pdbx_description
1 polymer ?
#
loop_
_entity_poly.entity_id
_entity_poly.type
_entity_poly.pdbx_seq_one_letter_code
_entity_poly.pdbx_strand_id
1 'polypeptide(L)'
;MVFDLGMGAQLVGVSRYSDFPAAASRLPRVGDAFQLNVERIINLAPDRILAWQGGAPRTLSKLEALGFLVHRQEIKGLSSIGQGYRRLGDALGQGPRGALIEAEFTASLNQLRVRYAPRSTPRVFLQIAENQLFTVSDRHYMGEAVS
;
A
#
# COMPACT_ATOMS: atom_id res chain seq x y z
N MET A 1 4.48 -4.64 -0.40
CA MET A 1 5.47 -3.66 0.09
C MET A 1 6.30 -4.19 1.27
N VAL A 2 5.73 -4.56 2.44
CA VAL A 2 6.54 -5.01 3.60
C VAL A 2 7.33 -6.27 3.29
N PHE A 3 6.73 -7.24 2.62
CA PHE A 3 7.40 -8.48 2.16
C PHE A 3 8.55 -8.20 1.18
N ASP A 4 8.37 -7.24 0.26
CA ASP A 4 9.40 -6.86 -0.72
C ASP A 4 10.61 -6.19 -0.07
N LEU A 5 10.37 -5.51 1.06
CA LEU A 5 11.41 -4.95 1.92
C LEU A 5 12.11 -6.00 2.80
N GLY A 6 11.73 -7.27 2.71
CA GLY A 6 12.29 -8.35 3.53
C GLY A 6 11.77 -8.41 4.96
N MET A 7 10.75 -7.62 5.30
CA MET A 7 10.21 -7.48 6.67
C MET A 7 8.93 -8.33 6.91
N GLY A 8 8.63 -9.28 6.02
CA GLY A 8 7.42 -10.09 6.13
C GLY A 8 7.34 -10.95 7.40
N ALA A 9 8.47 -11.43 7.92
CA ALA A 9 8.53 -12.23 9.13
C ALA A 9 8.23 -11.43 10.42
N GLN A 10 8.36 -10.10 10.36
CA GLN A 10 8.07 -9.19 11.49
C GLN A 10 6.61 -8.75 11.55
N LEU A 11 5.79 -9.11 10.55
CA LEU A 11 4.37 -8.77 10.55
C LEU A 11 3.63 -9.61 11.61
N VAL A 12 3.03 -8.95 12.58
CA VAL A 12 2.21 -9.57 13.64
C VAL A 12 0.71 -9.56 13.32
N GLY A 13 0.28 -8.74 12.36
CA GLY A 13 -1.10 -8.65 11.92
C GLY A 13 -1.23 -7.94 10.59
N VAL A 14 -2.33 -8.20 9.87
CA VAL A 14 -2.61 -7.64 8.54
C VAL A 14 -4.08 -7.27 8.39
N SER A 15 -4.40 -6.43 7.39
CA SER A 15 -5.78 -6.13 7.04
C SER A 15 -6.51 -7.36 6.47
N ARG A 16 -7.86 -7.32 6.48
CA ARG A 16 -8.73 -8.43 6.03
C ARG A 16 -8.39 -8.92 4.62
N TYR A 17 -8.05 -8.02 3.72
CA TYR A 17 -7.84 -8.31 2.30
C TYR A 17 -6.34 -8.44 1.93
N SER A 18 -5.47 -8.61 2.92
CA SER A 18 -4.04 -8.88 2.67
C SER A 18 -3.82 -10.37 2.40
N ASP A 19 -3.98 -10.79 1.15
CA ASP A 19 -3.91 -12.17 0.68
C ASP A 19 -2.62 -12.48 -0.09
N PHE A 20 -1.85 -11.47 -0.45
CA PHE A 20 -0.58 -11.62 -1.16
C PHE A 20 0.60 -11.02 -0.37
N PRO A 21 1.75 -11.71 -0.35
CA PRO A 21 1.97 -13.12 -0.76
C PRO A 21 1.22 -14.10 0.15
N ALA A 22 1.15 -15.38 -0.22
CA ALA A 22 0.41 -16.40 0.54
C ALA A 22 0.75 -16.45 2.04
N ALA A 23 1.96 -16.05 2.42
CA ALA A 23 2.38 -15.93 3.81
C ALA A 23 1.52 -14.89 4.59
N ALA A 24 1.04 -13.82 3.94
CA ALA A 24 0.19 -12.82 4.58
C ALA A 24 -1.18 -13.41 4.99
N SER A 25 -1.69 -14.41 4.27
CA SER A 25 -2.99 -15.04 4.56
C SER A 25 -3.02 -15.75 5.90
N ARG A 26 -1.86 -16.14 6.44
CA ARG A 26 -1.72 -16.88 7.70
C ARG A 26 -1.65 -15.96 8.93
N LEU A 27 -1.50 -14.66 8.71
CA LEU A 27 -1.35 -13.69 9.80
C LEU A 27 -2.71 -13.28 10.40
N PRO A 28 -2.75 -12.90 11.69
CA PRO A 28 -3.95 -12.39 12.34
C PRO A 28 -4.57 -11.21 11.58
N ARG A 29 -5.90 -11.23 11.41
CA ARG A 29 -6.65 -10.15 10.74
C ARG A 29 -7.06 -9.09 11.76
N VAL A 30 -6.68 -7.84 11.54
CA VAL A 30 -6.94 -6.71 12.45
C VAL A 30 -8.06 -5.78 11.99
N GLY A 31 -8.81 -6.17 10.97
CA GLY A 31 -9.89 -5.36 10.39
C GLY A 31 -9.61 -4.95 8.94
N ASP A 32 -10.26 -3.90 8.49
CA ASP A 32 -10.13 -3.37 7.11
C ASP A 32 -9.93 -1.84 7.12
N ALA A 33 -10.01 -1.21 5.93
CA ALA A 33 -9.80 0.23 5.79
C ALA A 33 -10.83 1.09 6.53
N PHE A 34 -11.98 0.53 6.91
CA PHE A 34 -13.08 1.26 7.56
C PHE A 34 -13.22 0.91 9.02
N GLN A 35 -13.00 -0.36 9.38
CA GLN A 35 -13.15 -0.89 10.73
C GLN A 35 -11.91 -1.66 11.17
N LEU A 36 -11.21 -1.11 12.15
CA LEU A 36 -10.07 -1.74 12.80
C LEU A 36 -10.48 -2.28 14.19
N ASN A 37 -10.03 -3.48 14.50
CA ASN A 37 -10.19 -4.05 15.84
C ASN A 37 -9.04 -3.56 16.74
N VAL A 38 -9.32 -2.49 17.51
CA VAL A 38 -8.34 -1.83 18.37
C VAL A 38 -7.80 -2.78 19.43
N GLU A 39 -8.66 -3.57 20.08
CA GLU A 39 -8.26 -4.53 21.10
C GLU A 39 -7.29 -5.57 20.58
N ARG A 40 -7.58 -6.09 19.37
CA ARG A 40 -6.70 -7.05 18.72
C ARG A 40 -5.35 -6.45 18.35
N ILE A 41 -5.33 -5.18 17.91
CA ILE A 41 -4.09 -4.46 17.61
C ILE A 41 -3.27 -4.29 18.90
N ILE A 42 -3.90 -3.88 20.00
CA ILE A 42 -3.24 -3.73 21.30
C ILE A 42 -2.66 -5.07 21.77
N ASN A 43 -3.42 -6.16 21.67
CA ASN A 43 -2.97 -7.49 22.08
C ASN A 43 -1.81 -8.03 21.24
N LEU A 44 -1.70 -7.63 19.99
CA LEU A 44 -0.57 -7.97 19.12
C LEU A 44 0.68 -7.14 19.42
N ALA A 45 0.54 -6.07 20.19
CA ALA A 45 1.61 -5.17 20.65
C ALA A 45 2.62 -4.79 19.53
N PRO A 46 2.17 -4.25 18.39
CA PRO A 46 3.09 -3.90 17.31
C PRO A 46 3.92 -2.67 17.68
N ASP A 47 5.19 -2.65 17.31
CA ASP A 47 6.06 -1.46 17.43
C ASP A 47 5.63 -0.36 16.46
N ARG A 48 5.04 -0.72 15.31
CA ARG A 48 4.56 0.21 14.29
C ARG A 48 3.26 -0.29 13.65
N ILE A 49 2.40 0.66 13.34
CA ILE A 49 1.16 0.43 12.58
C ILE A 49 1.35 1.08 11.21
N LEU A 50 1.23 0.29 10.15
CA LEU A 50 1.27 0.77 8.77
C LEU A 50 -0.17 0.92 8.29
N ALA A 51 -0.57 2.11 7.93
CA ALA A 51 -1.92 2.42 7.52
C ALA A 51 -1.98 3.15 6.19
N TRP A 52 -3.06 2.96 5.47
CA TRP A 52 -3.40 3.78 4.32
C TRP A 52 -3.84 5.18 4.77
N GLN A 53 -3.40 6.23 4.08
CA GLN A 53 -3.68 7.63 4.44
C GLN A 53 -5.18 7.95 4.63
N GLY A 54 -6.07 7.35 3.83
CA GLY A 54 -7.51 7.56 3.91
C GLY A 54 -8.28 6.57 4.78
N GLY A 55 -7.62 5.58 5.40
CA GLY A 55 -8.28 4.49 6.13
C GLY A 55 -8.49 4.79 7.60
N ALA A 56 -9.71 4.55 8.12
CA ALA A 56 -10.08 4.58 9.54
C ALA A 56 -9.46 5.74 10.37
N PRO A 57 -9.57 7.03 9.96
CA PRO A 57 -8.77 8.12 10.53
C PRO A 57 -9.00 8.30 12.03
N ARG A 58 -10.24 8.17 12.51
CA ARG A 58 -10.58 8.28 13.94
C ARG A 58 -9.92 7.18 14.78
N THR A 59 -9.91 5.94 14.25
CA THR A 59 -9.31 4.79 14.94
C THR A 59 -7.80 4.90 14.97
N LEU A 60 -7.18 5.36 13.89
CA LEU A 60 -5.73 5.59 13.83
C LEU A 60 -5.32 6.68 14.83
N SER A 61 -6.06 7.80 14.91
CA SER A 61 -5.79 8.84 15.91
C SER A 61 -5.95 8.34 17.35
N LYS A 62 -6.90 7.43 17.61
CA LYS A 62 -7.02 6.77 18.91
C LYS A 62 -5.81 5.90 19.24
N LEU A 63 -5.30 5.15 18.27
CA LEU A 63 -4.10 4.31 18.45
C LEU A 63 -2.85 5.18 18.69
N GLU A 64 -2.72 6.32 17.99
CA GLU A 64 -1.66 7.30 18.26
C GLU A 64 -1.74 7.87 19.67
N ALA A 65 -2.96 8.23 20.13
CA ALA A 65 -3.17 8.69 21.51
C ALA A 65 -2.85 7.62 22.57
N LEU A 66 -2.90 6.33 22.22
CA LEU A 66 -2.47 5.20 23.05
C LEU A 66 -0.95 4.93 22.96
N GLY A 67 -0.20 5.76 22.21
CA GLY A 67 1.25 5.68 22.12
C GLY A 67 1.78 4.83 20.96
N PHE A 68 0.93 4.30 20.08
CA PHE A 68 1.39 3.55 18.92
C PHE A 68 1.98 4.48 17.84
N LEU A 69 3.08 4.07 17.25
CA LEU A 69 3.67 4.77 16.10
C LEU A 69 2.91 4.39 14.82
N VAL A 70 2.16 5.34 14.25
CA VAL A 70 1.39 5.13 13.02
C VAL A 70 2.11 5.75 11.82
N HIS A 71 2.51 4.91 10.86
CA HIS A 71 3.03 5.35 9.57
C HIS A 71 1.90 5.35 8.53
N ARG A 72 1.55 6.53 8.02
CA ARG A 72 0.52 6.68 6.98
C ARG A 72 1.14 6.65 5.60
N GLN A 73 0.78 5.64 4.83
CA GLN A 73 1.22 5.47 3.46
C GLN A 73 0.27 6.20 2.51
N GLU A 74 0.79 7.17 1.79
CA GLU A 74 0.07 7.92 0.77
C GLU A 74 0.57 7.55 -0.62
N ILE A 75 -0.36 7.13 -1.51
CA ILE A 75 -0.10 6.84 -2.92
C ILE A 75 -1.07 7.69 -3.75
N LYS A 76 -0.57 8.72 -4.41
CA LYS A 76 -1.36 9.66 -5.23
C LYS A 76 -1.35 9.30 -6.72
N GLY A 77 -0.24 8.80 -7.21
CA GLY A 77 -0.04 8.45 -8.62
C GLY A 77 0.97 7.31 -8.74
N LEU A 78 1.22 6.84 -9.96
CA LEU A 78 2.12 5.72 -10.23
C LEU A 78 3.53 5.94 -9.69
N SER A 79 4.11 7.11 -9.92
CA SER A 79 5.47 7.43 -9.42
C SER A 79 5.55 7.40 -7.90
N SER A 80 4.47 7.74 -7.19
CA SER A 80 4.45 7.73 -5.72
C SER A 80 4.44 6.33 -5.12
N ILE A 81 4.22 5.27 -5.91
CA ILE A 81 4.37 3.88 -5.47
C ILE A 81 5.83 3.59 -5.12
N GLY A 82 6.75 3.92 -6.03
CA GLY A 82 8.20 3.79 -5.78
C GLY A 82 8.64 4.61 -4.57
N GLN A 83 8.27 5.89 -4.51
CA GLN A 83 8.52 6.76 -3.36
C GLN A 83 7.95 6.19 -2.05
N GLY A 84 6.81 5.50 -2.14
CA GLY A 84 6.20 4.81 -1.01
C GLY A 84 7.07 3.69 -0.46
N TYR A 85 7.73 2.92 -1.32
CA TYR A 85 8.72 1.91 -0.91
C TYR A 85 9.92 2.54 -0.20
N ARG A 86 10.41 3.68 -0.71
CA ARG A 86 11.51 4.41 -0.06
C ARG A 86 11.12 4.86 1.34
N ARG A 87 10.02 5.62 1.47
CA ARG A 87 9.54 6.11 2.78
C ARG A 87 9.28 4.98 3.77
N LEU A 88 8.66 3.89 3.32
CA LEU A 88 8.41 2.73 4.16
C LEU A 88 9.71 2.02 4.54
N GLY A 89 10.66 1.89 3.61
CA GLY A 89 12.00 1.36 3.87
C GLY A 89 12.72 2.16 4.96
N ASP A 90 12.72 3.48 4.84
CA ASP A 90 13.32 4.36 5.85
C ASP A 90 12.65 4.19 7.22
N ALA A 91 11.31 4.15 7.26
CA ALA A 91 10.54 3.95 8.49
C ALA A 91 10.79 2.59 9.16
N LEU A 92 11.13 1.55 8.39
CA LEU A 92 11.37 0.18 8.88
C LEU A 92 12.87 -0.16 9.01
N GLY A 93 13.79 0.81 8.84
CA GLY A 93 15.24 0.55 8.89
C GLY A 93 15.77 -0.21 7.67
N GLN A 94 15.01 -0.23 6.57
CA GLN A 94 15.35 -0.87 5.29
C GLN A 94 15.56 0.16 4.16
N GLY A 95 16.10 1.34 4.49
CA GLY A 95 16.31 2.46 3.57
C GLY A 95 16.99 2.08 2.25
N PRO A 96 18.16 1.38 2.28
CA PRO A 96 18.83 0.93 1.05
C PRO A 96 17.95 0.05 0.16
N ARG A 97 17.19 -0.88 0.75
CA ARG A 97 16.27 -1.76 0.02
C ARG A 97 15.10 -0.97 -0.55
N GLY A 98 14.53 -0.04 0.21
CA GLY A 98 13.48 0.86 -0.25
C GLY A 98 13.90 1.71 -1.44
N ALA A 99 15.11 2.27 -1.39
CA ALA A 99 15.68 3.06 -2.48
C ALA A 99 15.92 2.23 -3.75
N LEU A 100 16.40 0.99 -3.60
CA LEU A 100 16.59 0.08 -4.73
C LEU A 100 15.25 -0.22 -5.42
N ILE A 101 14.21 -0.58 -4.66
CA ILE A 101 12.89 -0.88 -5.21
C ILE A 101 12.28 0.36 -5.90
N GLU A 102 12.45 1.56 -5.34
CA GLU A 102 12.02 2.82 -6.00
C GLU A 102 12.70 2.99 -7.36
N ALA A 103 14.01 2.79 -7.43
CA ALA A 103 14.77 2.92 -8.67
C ALA A 103 14.34 1.89 -9.73
N GLU A 104 14.20 0.61 -9.34
CA GLU A 104 13.75 -0.46 -10.22
C GLU A 104 12.32 -0.20 -10.73
N PHE A 105 11.41 0.24 -9.86
CA PHE A 105 10.05 0.60 -10.23
C PHE A 105 10.01 1.76 -11.23
N THR A 106 10.76 2.81 -10.96
CA THR A 106 10.86 4.00 -11.85
C THR A 106 11.42 3.63 -13.22
N ALA A 107 12.48 2.82 -13.25
CA ALA A 107 13.07 2.34 -14.49
C ALA A 107 12.06 1.51 -15.31
N SER A 108 11.33 0.60 -14.66
CA SER A 108 10.31 -0.23 -15.29
C SER A 108 9.16 0.61 -15.88
N LEU A 109 8.67 1.61 -15.14
CA LEU A 109 7.66 2.54 -15.67
C LEU A 109 8.15 3.29 -16.90
N ASN A 110 9.40 3.79 -16.88
CA ASN A 110 9.96 4.51 -17.99
C ASN A 110 10.14 3.60 -19.22
N GLN A 111 10.56 2.36 -19.04
CA GLN A 111 10.66 1.38 -20.12
C GLN A 111 9.28 1.11 -20.76
N LEU A 112 8.23 0.96 -19.93
CA LEU A 112 6.86 0.78 -20.45
C LEU A 112 6.41 2.02 -21.24
N ARG A 113 6.62 3.21 -20.72
CA ARG A 113 6.27 4.47 -21.43
C ARG A 113 6.97 4.56 -22.79
N VAL A 114 8.27 4.34 -22.85
CA VAL A 114 9.02 4.35 -24.11
C VAL A 114 8.52 3.28 -25.08
N ARG A 115 8.29 2.06 -24.58
CA ARG A 115 7.86 0.92 -25.40
C ARG A 115 6.47 1.14 -26.03
N TYR A 116 5.57 1.80 -25.31
CA TYR A 116 4.17 1.94 -25.74
C TYR A 116 3.82 3.32 -26.28
N ALA A 117 4.66 4.35 -26.11
CA ALA A 117 4.45 5.70 -26.64
C ALA A 117 4.06 5.76 -28.13
N PRO A 118 4.66 4.95 -29.05
CA PRO A 118 4.30 5.00 -30.45
C PRO A 118 3.03 4.22 -30.81
N ARG A 119 2.37 3.57 -29.86
CA ARG A 119 1.17 2.78 -30.13
C ARG A 119 -0.11 3.62 -30.01
N SER A 120 -1.14 3.24 -30.78
CA SER A 120 -2.46 3.84 -30.63
C SER A 120 -3.04 3.51 -29.25
N THR A 121 -3.65 4.50 -28.62
CA THR A 121 -4.29 4.36 -27.31
C THR A 121 -5.62 3.60 -27.45
N PRO A 122 -5.79 2.41 -26.83
CA PRO A 122 -7.06 1.73 -26.82
C PRO A 122 -8.05 2.44 -25.89
N ARG A 123 -9.34 2.34 -26.15
CA ARG A 123 -10.36 2.72 -25.19
C ARG A 123 -10.50 1.63 -24.14
N VAL A 124 -10.34 1.99 -22.87
CA VAL A 124 -10.36 1.05 -21.73
C VAL A 124 -11.51 1.37 -20.81
N PHE A 125 -12.21 0.34 -20.33
CA PHE A 125 -13.15 0.43 -19.23
C PHE A 125 -12.58 -0.30 -18.03
N LEU A 126 -12.39 0.41 -16.92
CA LEU A 126 -11.87 -0.15 -15.67
C LEU A 126 -13.02 -0.28 -14.67
N GLN A 127 -13.35 -1.51 -14.27
CA GLN A 127 -14.33 -1.81 -13.23
C GLN A 127 -13.60 -2.36 -11.99
N ILE A 128 -13.86 -1.77 -10.82
CA ILE A 128 -13.16 -2.11 -9.57
C ILE A 128 -14.00 -3.06 -8.70
N ALA A 129 -15.34 -3.04 -8.84
CA ALA A 129 -16.23 -3.87 -8.04
C ALA A 129 -17.19 -4.69 -8.94
N GLU A 130 -17.42 -5.95 -8.57
CA GLU A 130 -18.28 -6.87 -9.34
C GLU A 130 -19.73 -6.39 -9.46
N ASN A 131 -20.30 -5.91 -8.35
CA ASN A 131 -21.73 -5.64 -8.23
C ASN A 131 -22.11 -4.16 -8.32
N GLN A 132 -21.14 -3.28 -8.54
CA GLN A 132 -21.36 -1.84 -8.69
C GLN A 132 -20.47 -1.30 -9.80
N LEU A 133 -21.01 -0.42 -10.63
CA LEU A 133 -20.23 0.32 -11.63
C LEU A 133 -19.39 1.37 -10.89
N PHE A 134 -18.35 0.89 -10.23
CA PHE A 134 -17.40 1.72 -9.50
C PHE A 134 -16.08 1.76 -10.26
N THR A 135 -15.62 2.97 -10.53
CA THR A 135 -14.34 3.24 -11.21
C THR A 135 -13.58 4.35 -10.46
N VAL A 136 -12.40 4.65 -10.92
CA VAL A 136 -11.56 5.73 -10.41
C VAL A 136 -11.30 6.76 -11.50
N SER A 137 -11.04 8.00 -11.09
CA SER A 137 -10.63 9.06 -12.02
C SER A 137 -9.17 8.89 -12.44
N ASP A 138 -8.76 9.68 -13.44
CA ASP A 138 -7.38 9.86 -13.90
C ASP A 138 -6.40 10.32 -12.80
N ARG A 139 -6.92 10.91 -11.72
CA ARG A 139 -6.13 11.33 -10.54
C ARG A 139 -5.76 10.20 -9.60
N HIS A 140 -6.30 9.00 -9.81
CA HIS A 140 -5.95 7.82 -9.06
C HIS A 140 -4.89 7.01 -9.81
N TYR A 141 -3.94 6.37 -9.11
CA TYR A 141 -2.85 5.62 -9.76
C TYR A 141 -3.33 4.53 -10.73
N MET A 142 -4.49 3.92 -10.47
CA MET A 142 -5.10 2.98 -11.41
C MET A 142 -5.63 3.69 -12.67
N GLY A 143 -6.23 4.88 -12.53
CA GLY A 143 -6.65 5.70 -13.64
C GLY A 143 -5.45 6.19 -14.47
N GLU A 144 -4.39 6.68 -13.79
CA GLU A 144 -3.13 7.05 -14.45
C GLU A 144 -2.49 5.89 -15.22
N ALA A 145 -2.66 4.64 -14.74
CA ALA A 145 -2.10 3.46 -15.41
C ALA A 145 -2.80 3.10 -16.73
N VAL A 146 -4.01 3.60 -16.96
CA VAL A 146 -4.83 3.31 -18.17
C VAL A 146 -5.09 4.54 -19.03
N SER A 147 -4.54 5.72 -18.64
CA SER A 147 -4.55 6.95 -19.43
C SER A 147 -3.34 7.01 -20.33
#